data_ab534155fefedffd165c078a2f74ebd2
#
_entry.id   ab534155fefedffd165c078a2f74ebd2
#
_cell.length_a   1.000
_cell.length_b   1.000
_cell.length_c   1.000
_cell.angle_alpha   90.00
_cell.angle_beta   90.00
_cell.angle_gamma   90.00
#
_symmetry.space_group_name_H-M   'P 1'
#
loop_
_entity.id
_entity.type
_entity.pdbx_description
1 polymer ?
#
loop_
_entity_poly.entity_id
_entity_poly.type
_entity_poly.pdbx_seq_one_letter_code
_entity_poly.pdbx_strand_id
1 'polypeptide(L)'
;SARRAASVGEARTTAAAVRVRMELGEAIPDQRLWVFMSGHNHDLISADGTLDVLEEAGALVLRDTCPEVTPYNRSRYNHLLTNSLKAEHYLTSGLNRMPTSVAAIEQCVAHAFDPTLVSGERPVLGSGVANPMPSAKTQRRGEYKSSGSGIPSQSEWVVSGKALVTDVPITYLGYVNCDTGFIEEPGHPLDGHSVEDTVLIYPKGSGSTVAPFVLMGLVYTGRGPIAIVNRDVCPLTLPAASLLGVPYAHGFGSDPTMEVNTGDDVEISLSGGVTTLRVVSRAGED
;
A
#
# COMPACT_ATOMS: atom_id res chain seq x y z
N SER A 1 12.81 10.66 12.57
CA SER A 1 12.95 9.21 12.68
C SER A 1 11.57 8.60 12.95
N ALA A 2 11.12 7.70 12.08
CA ALA A 2 9.84 7.00 12.23
C ALA A 2 10.08 5.56 12.67
N ARG A 3 9.24 5.04 13.56
CA ARG A 3 9.33 3.69 14.09
C ARG A 3 8.09 2.88 13.75
N ARG A 4 8.27 1.56 13.53
CA ARG A 4 7.18 0.59 13.61
C ARG A 4 6.49 0.71 14.99
N ALA A 5 5.25 0.20 15.11
CA ALA A 5 4.56 0.15 16.38
C ALA A 5 5.50 -0.40 17.48
N ALA A 6 5.98 0.49 18.34
CA ALA A 6 6.98 0.17 19.33
C ALA A 6 6.36 -0.68 20.44
N SER A 7 7.08 -1.70 20.89
CA SER A 7 6.82 -2.37 22.15
C SER A 7 7.13 -1.44 23.33
N VAL A 8 6.59 -1.74 24.48
CA VAL A 8 6.93 -1.02 25.73
C VAL A 8 8.45 -1.02 25.98
N GLY A 9 9.10 -2.16 25.73
CA GLY A 9 10.58 -2.27 25.85
C GLY A 9 11.33 -1.32 24.92
N GLU A 10 10.92 -1.23 23.66
CA GLU A 10 11.55 -0.30 22.70
C GLU A 10 11.29 1.17 23.06
N ALA A 11 10.10 1.50 23.56
CA ALA A 11 9.80 2.85 24.05
C ALA A 11 10.69 3.24 25.24
N ARG A 12 10.87 2.33 26.21
CA ARG A 12 11.78 2.52 27.34
C ARG A 12 13.23 2.67 26.92
N THR A 13 13.71 1.85 25.97
CA THR A 13 15.06 2.00 25.38
C THR A 13 15.23 3.36 24.72
N THR A 14 14.18 3.83 24.00
CA THR A 14 14.20 5.15 23.39
C THR A 14 14.28 6.25 24.44
N ALA A 15 13.43 6.19 25.47
CA ALA A 15 13.42 7.18 26.53
C ALA A 15 14.77 7.21 27.28
N ALA A 16 15.39 6.05 27.51
CA ALA A 16 16.73 5.99 28.09
C ALA A 16 17.78 6.71 27.22
N ALA A 17 17.79 6.45 25.90
CA ALA A 17 18.70 7.12 24.97
C ALA A 17 18.42 8.64 24.87
N VAL A 18 17.16 9.05 24.95
CA VAL A 18 16.73 10.45 24.97
C VAL A 18 17.20 11.16 26.24
N ARG A 19 17.04 10.55 27.41
CA ARG A 19 17.48 11.12 28.71
C ARG A 19 18.95 11.50 28.70
N VAL A 20 19.81 10.63 28.18
CA VAL A 20 21.27 10.90 28.10
C VAL A 20 21.54 12.21 27.35
N ARG A 21 20.79 12.48 26.29
CA ARG A 21 20.94 13.72 25.49
C ARG A 21 20.35 14.95 26.22
N MET A 22 19.21 14.77 26.86
CA MET A 22 18.61 15.87 27.67
C MET A 22 19.49 16.29 28.83
N GLU A 23 20.18 15.33 29.48
CA GLU A 23 21.17 15.62 30.56
C GLU A 23 22.35 16.44 30.06
N LEU A 24 22.64 16.39 28.76
CA LEU A 24 23.65 17.24 28.09
C LEU A 24 23.09 18.60 27.66
N GLY A 25 21.82 18.91 27.99
CA GLY A 25 21.15 20.14 27.60
C GLY A 25 20.68 20.19 26.16
N GLU A 26 20.64 19.05 25.46
CA GLU A 26 20.14 18.95 24.10
C GLU A 26 18.62 18.80 24.05
N ALA A 27 17.98 19.26 22.98
CA ALA A 27 16.55 19.09 22.72
C ALA A 27 16.30 18.65 21.27
N ILE A 28 15.22 17.91 21.04
CA ILE A 28 14.85 17.48 19.68
C ILE A 28 14.21 18.65 18.94
N PRO A 29 14.83 19.17 17.88
CA PRO A 29 14.24 20.23 17.09
C PRO A 29 13.05 19.69 16.27
N ASP A 30 12.01 20.52 16.11
CA ASP A 30 10.94 20.30 15.13
C ASP A 30 10.23 18.93 15.21
N GLN A 31 10.10 18.32 16.39
CA GLN A 31 9.45 17.01 16.57
C GLN A 31 10.01 15.93 15.63
N ARG A 32 11.30 15.83 15.49
CA ARG A 32 11.94 14.89 14.54
C ARG A 32 11.95 13.44 15.00
N LEU A 33 11.59 13.12 16.24
CA LEU A 33 11.44 11.77 16.75
C LEU A 33 9.96 11.40 16.84
N TRP A 34 9.54 10.43 16.05
CA TRP A 34 8.19 9.91 16.08
C TRP A 34 8.19 8.46 16.57
N VAL A 35 7.36 8.16 17.55
CA VAL A 35 7.20 6.83 18.15
C VAL A 35 5.76 6.39 17.92
N PHE A 36 5.57 5.29 17.21
CA PHE A 36 4.25 4.72 16.91
C PHE A 36 4.00 3.54 17.82
N MET A 37 2.80 3.42 18.41
CA MET A 37 2.45 2.30 19.26
C MET A 37 0.94 2.07 19.35
N SER A 38 0.55 0.90 19.86
CA SER A 38 -0.85 0.63 20.20
C SER A 38 -1.29 1.44 21.41
N GLY A 39 -2.61 1.72 21.51
CA GLY A 39 -3.17 2.40 22.66
C GLY A 39 -2.84 1.70 23.97
N HIS A 40 -2.88 0.37 24.02
CA HIS A 40 -2.50 -0.40 25.20
C HIS A 40 -1.03 -0.14 25.64
N ASN A 41 -0.08 -0.18 24.70
CA ASN A 41 1.32 0.10 25.02
C ASN A 41 1.53 1.56 25.43
N HIS A 42 0.79 2.49 24.82
CA HIS A 42 0.81 3.90 25.19
C HIS A 42 0.35 4.11 26.65
N ASP A 43 -0.73 3.46 27.06
CA ASP A 43 -1.24 3.55 28.42
C ASP A 43 -0.22 2.97 29.43
N LEU A 44 0.49 1.90 29.09
CA LEU A 44 1.55 1.33 29.93
C LEU A 44 2.76 2.26 30.10
N ILE A 45 3.22 2.92 29.04
CA ILE A 45 4.34 3.87 29.12
C ILE A 45 3.94 5.20 29.77
N SER A 46 2.66 5.56 29.71
CA SER A 46 2.13 6.69 30.46
C SER A 46 2.14 6.41 31.95
N ALA A 47 1.73 5.21 32.36
CA ALA A 47 1.67 4.82 33.77
C ALA A 47 3.05 4.75 34.46
N ASP A 48 4.13 4.50 33.71
CA ASP A 48 5.50 4.39 34.27
C ASP A 48 6.38 5.63 34.04
N GLY A 49 5.82 6.72 33.49
CA GLY A 49 6.52 7.97 33.22
C GLY A 49 7.45 7.96 32.01
N THR A 50 7.47 6.89 31.21
CA THR A 50 8.25 6.81 29.99
C THR A 50 7.73 7.78 28.92
N LEU A 51 6.40 7.97 28.84
CA LEU A 51 5.76 8.91 27.93
C LEU A 51 6.20 10.34 28.21
N ASP A 52 6.19 10.77 29.48
CA ASP A 52 6.56 12.12 29.88
C ASP A 52 7.98 12.47 29.42
N VAL A 53 8.92 11.53 29.55
CA VAL A 53 10.31 11.72 29.08
C VAL A 53 10.40 11.93 27.57
N LEU A 54 9.62 11.17 26.82
CA LEU A 54 9.62 11.28 25.34
C LEU A 54 9.01 12.61 24.90
N GLU A 55 7.91 13.02 25.50
CA GLU A 55 7.20 14.27 25.18
C GLU A 55 7.99 15.50 25.62
N GLU A 56 8.60 15.48 26.81
CA GLU A 56 9.46 16.55 27.33
C GLU A 56 10.67 16.78 26.39
N ALA A 57 11.22 15.71 25.82
CA ALA A 57 12.28 15.83 24.82
C ALA A 57 11.83 16.37 23.45
N GLY A 58 10.54 16.55 23.23
CA GLY A 58 9.96 16.99 21.96
C GLY A 58 9.68 15.84 20.96
N ALA A 59 9.61 14.59 21.41
CA ALA A 59 9.18 13.49 20.56
C ALA A 59 7.65 13.52 20.36
N LEU A 60 7.20 13.06 19.18
CA LEU A 60 5.79 12.84 18.90
C LEU A 60 5.45 11.36 19.11
N VAL A 61 4.64 11.06 20.12
CA VAL A 61 4.16 9.70 20.38
C VAL A 61 2.77 9.52 19.79
N LEU A 62 2.65 8.62 18.82
CA LEU A 62 1.45 8.42 18.01
C LEU A 62 0.78 7.09 18.39
N ARG A 63 -0.49 7.20 18.77
CA ARG A 63 -1.32 6.11 19.27
C ARG A 63 -2.14 5.50 18.13
N ASP A 64 -2.24 4.17 18.09
CA ASP A 64 -3.11 3.39 17.20
C ASP A 64 -2.97 3.71 15.70
N THR A 65 -1.76 4.09 15.28
CA THR A 65 -1.40 4.30 13.87
C THR A 65 -0.03 3.69 13.57
N CYS A 66 0.40 3.73 12.33
CA CYS A 66 1.69 3.20 11.92
C CYS A 66 2.42 4.15 10.96
N PRO A 67 3.75 4.06 10.87
CA PRO A 67 4.54 4.94 10.02
C PRO A 67 4.18 4.83 8.54
N GLU A 68 3.73 3.67 8.07
CA GLU A 68 3.45 3.40 6.67
C GLU A 68 2.28 4.20 6.11
N VAL A 69 1.27 4.52 6.95
CA VAL A 69 0.05 5.26 6.55
C VAL A 69 0.04 6.71 7.01
N THR A 70 1.00 7.11 7.83
CA THR A 70 1.09 8.49 8.31
C THR A 70 1.60 9.40 7.18
N PRO A 71 0.91 10.50 6.84
CA PRO A 71 1.38 11.42 5.82
C PRO A 71 2.58 12.22 6.32
N TYR A 72 3.69 12.14 5.59
CA TYR A 72 4.88 12.95 5.86
C TYR A 72 4.92 14.17 4.96
N ASN A 73 5.19 15.33 5.54
CA ASN A 73 5.39 16.56 4.77
C ASN A 73 6.75 16.52 4.04
N ARG A 74 6.74 16.23 2.75
CA ARG A 74 7.96 16.12 1.91
C ARG A 74 8.72 17.43 1.76
N SER A 75 8.10 18.60 2.00
CA SER A 75 8.82 19.87 2.02
C SER A 75 9.63 20.08 3.30
N ARG A 76 9.29 19.35 4.37
CA ARG A 76 9.96 19.41 5.68
C ARG A 76 10.93 18.25 5.90
N TYR A 77 10.59 17.06 5.37
CA TYR A 77 11.36 15.84 5.55
C TYR A 77 11.73 15.26 4.18
N ASN A 78 13.02 15.09 3.93
CA ASN A 78 13.54 14.53 2.67
C ASN A 78 14.08 13.10 2.85
N HIS A 79 14.28 12.64 4.08
CA HIS A 79 14.79 11.31 4.41
C HIS A 79 14.28 10.88 5.79
N LEU A 80 13.97 9.60 5.96
CA LEU A 80 13.56 9.01 7.24
C LEU A 80 14.56 7.98 7.70
N LEU A 81 14.73 7.88 9.04
CA LEU A 81 15.40 6.75 9.68
C LEU A 81 14.39 5.92 10.45
N THR A 82 14.50 4.62 10.39
CA THR A 82 13.64 3.70 11.12
C THR A 82 14.43 2.52 11.68
N ASN A 83 13.99 1.96 12.80
CA ASN A 83 14.56 0.73 13.34
C ASN A 83 13.89 -0.55 12.82
N SER A 84 13.09 -0.44 11.76
CA SER A 84 12.31 -1.55 11.23
C SER A 84 12.54 -1.72 9.72
N LEU A 85 13.05 -2.88 9.30
CA LEU A 85 13.15 -3.27 7.89
C LEU A 85 11.81 -3.24 7.16
N LYS A 86 10.73 -3.66 7.84
CA LYS A 86 9.38 -3.61 7.28
C LYS A 86 8.93 -2.17 7.03
N ALA A 87 9.17 -1.27 7.99
CA ALA A 87 8.82 0.13 7.83
C ALA A 87 9.66 0.80 6.73
N GLU A 88 10.96 0.49 6.63
CA GLU A 88 11.81 0.98 5.54
C GLU A 88 11.24 0.59 4.17
N HIS A 89 10.94 -0.69 3.98
CA HIS A 89 10.37 -1.18 2.72
C HIS A 89 9.09 -0.42 2.35
N TYR A 90 8.12 -0.35 3.25
CA TYR A 90 6.82 0.28 2.94
C TYR A 90 6.84 1.81 2.91
N LEU A 91 7.74 2.47 3.65
CA LEU A 91 7.92 3.91 3.55
C LEU A 91 8.57 4.31 2.23
N THR A 92 9.48 3.49 1.72
CA THR A 92 10.17 3.72 0.46
C THR A 92 9.30 3.38 -0.75
N SER A 93 8.60 2.25 -0.74
CA SER A 93 7.85 1.71 -1.88
C SER A 93 6.33 1.89 -1.79
N GLY A 94 5.78 2.16 -0.60
CA GLY A 94 4.34 2.28 -0.35
C GLY A 94 3.79 3.69 -0.59
N LEU A 95 2.80 4.07 0.23
CA LEU A 95 2.04 5.33 0.09
C LEU A 95 2.90 6.59 0.17
N ASN A 96 3.92 6.58 1.02
CA ASN A 96 4.73 7.76 1.30
C ASN A 96 5.85 7.99 0.29
N ARG A 97 6.41 6.94 -0.28
CA ARG A 97 7.57 6.98 -1.20
C ARG A 97 8.69 7.90 -0.71
N MET A 98 8.96 7.81 0.60
CA MET A 98 9.98 8.61 1.26
C MET A 98 11.30 7.83 1.27
N PRO A 99 12.42 8.43 0.86
CA PRO A 99 13.74 7.85 1.06
C PRO A 99 13.91 7.48 2.54
N THR A 100 14.16 6.21 2.82
CA THR A 100 14.20 5.69 4.19
C THR A 100 15.39 4.76 4.35
N SER A 101 16.06 4.82 5.51
CA SER A 101 17.15 3.92 5.87
C SER A 101 16.88 3.25 7.22
N VAL A 102 17.43 2.07 7.41
CA VAL A 102 17.36 1.35 8.70
C VAL A 102 18.55 1.72 9.57
N ALA A 103 18.29 1.95 10.84
CA ALA A 103 19.30 2.26 11.83
C ALA A 103 18.93 1.70 13.21
N ALA A 104 19.90 1.52 14.09
CA ALA A 104 19.63 1.17 15.48
C ALA A 104 18.84 2.29 16.20
N ILE A 105 18.20 1.95 17.31
CA ILE A 105 17.38 2.90 18.10
C ILE A 105 18.20 4.13 18.49
N GLU A 106 19.40 3.89 18.99
CA GLU A 106 20.34 4.92 19.46
C GLU A 106 20.73 5.88 18.33
N GLN A 107 20.95 5.35 17.14
CA GLN A 107 21.25 6.14 15.94
C GLN A 107 20.04 6.96 15.48
N CYS A 108 18.83 6.37 15.53
CA CYS A 108 17.60 7.10 15.23
C CYS A 108 17.39 8.26 16.23
N VAL A 109 17.66 8.04 17.52
CA VAL A 109 17.60 9.07 18.54
C VAL A 109 18.67 10.13 18.29
N ALA A 110 19.92 9.75 18.10
CA ALA A 110 21.02 10.69 17.85
C ALA A 110 20.72 11.60 16.64
N HIS A 111 20.23 11.05 15.54
CA HIS A 111 19.84 11.81 14.35
C HIS A 111 18.62 12.72 14.59
N ALA A 112 17.73 12.38 15.52
CA ALA A 112 16.60 13.24 15.85
C ALA A 112 17.07 14.52 16.57
N PHE A 113 18.11 14.42 17.41
CA PHE A 113 18.74 15.57 18.05
C PHE A 113 19.64 16.37 17.10
N ASP A 114 20.44 15.69 16.31
CA ASP A 114 21.33 16.30 15.33
C ASP A 114 21.14 15.70 13.93
N PRO A 115 20.37 16.35 13.05
CA PRO A 115 20.08 15.86 11.70
C PRO A 115 21.29 15.89 10.75
N THR A 116 22.41 16.47 11.14
CA THR A 116 23.65 16.50 10.34
C THR A 116 24.43 15.19 10.47
N LEU A 117 24.13 14.37 11.49
CA LEU A 117 24.71 13.06 11.64
C LEU A 117 24.27 12.14 10.49
N VAL A 118 25.20 11.79 9.64
CA VAL A 118 24.96 10.78 8.58
C VAL A 118 24.91 9.42 9.25
N SER A 119 23.74 8.81 9.29
CA SER A 119 23.58 7.47 9.86
C SER A 119 22.64 6.63 9.01
N GLY A 120 22.91 5.36 8.94
CA GLY A 120 22.10 4.38 8.24
C GLY A 120 22.66 4.06 6.85
N GLU A 121 23.44 2.97 6.77
CA GLU A 121 23.59 2.28 5.51
C GLU A 121 22.25 1.61 5.18
N ARG A 122 21.77 1.82 3.96
CA ARG A 122 20.68 1.02 3.44
C ARG A 122 21.17 -0.42 3.45
N PRO A 123 20.51 -1.37 4.15
CA PRO A 123 20.88 -2.76 3.99
C PRO A 123 20.76 -3.07 2.51
N VAL A 124 21.85 -3.45 1.87
CA VAL A 124 21.81 -4.04 0.54
C VAL A 124 21.15 -5.41 0.76
N LEU A 125 19.83 -5.43 0.79
CA LEU A 125 19.09 -6.66 0.54
C LEU A 125 19.58 -7.09 -0.84
N GLY A 126 20.31 -8.20 -0.87
CA GLY A 126 20.94 -8.67 -2.09
C GLY A 126 19.93 -8.56 -3.24
N SER A 127 20.39 -8.12 -4.37
CA SER A 127 19.63 -8.12 -5.61
C SER A 127 19.26 -9.57 -5.95
N GLY A 128 18.31 -10.12 -5.20
CA GLY A 128 17.68 -11.38 -5.55
C GLY A 128 17.08 -11.17 -6.93
N VAL A 129 17.53 -11.95 -7.89
CA VAL A 129 16.85 -12.03 -9.19
C VAL A 129 15.40 -12.39 -8.87
N ALA A 130 14.48 -11.48 -9.18
CA ALA A 130 13.07 -11.76 -8.98
C ALA A 130 12.71 -12.99 -9.82
N ASN A 131 12.29 -14.05 -9.16
CA ASN A 131 11.77 -15.20 -9.88
C ASN A 131 10.40 -14.82 -10.45
N PRO A 132 10.16 -15.07 -11.75
CA PRO A 132 8.84 -14.85 -12.33
C PRO A 132 7.76 -15.58 -11.54
N MET A 133 6.67 -14.90 -11.26
CA MET A 133 5.51 -15.53 -10.62
C MET A 133 4.84 -16.47 -11.62
N PRO A 134 4.54 -17.73 -11.23
CA PRO A 134 3.89 -18.68 -12.13
C PRO A 134 2.52 -18.15 -12.56
N SER A 135 2.30 -18.09 -13.85
CA SER A 135 0.98 -17.80 -14.44
C SER A 135 0.54 -18.99 -15.27
N ALA A 136 -0.70 -19.41 -15.10
CA ALA A 136 -1.33 -20.48 -15.89
C ALA A 136 -2.10 -19.93 -17.08
N LYS A 137 -2.10 -18.62 -17.26
CA LYS A 137 -2.89 -17.94 -18.29
C LYS A 137 -2.38 -18.22 -19.69
N THR A 138 -3.31 -18.61 -20.56
CA THR A 138 -3.11 -18.73 -22.01
C THR A 138 -4.03 -17.77 -22.73
N GLN A 139 -3.60 -17.25 -23.89
CA GLN A 139 -4.43 -16.36 -24.70
C GLN A 139 -5.70 -17.06 -25.16
N ARG A 140 -6.85 -16.43 -24.97
CA ARG A 140 -8.16 -16.92 -25.36
C ARG A 140 -8.62 -16.29 -26.66
N ARG A 141 -9.46 -17.01 -27.39
CA ARG A 141 -10.10 -16.58 -28.64
C ARG A 141 -11.61 -16.76 -28.56
N GLY A 142 -12.32 -16.08 -29.46
CA GLY A 142 -13.78 -16.16 -29.56
C GLY A 142 -14.53 -15.31 -28.54
N GLU A 143 -15.85 -15.42 -28.57
CA GLU A 143 -16.75 -14.64 -27.72
C GLU A 143 -16.66 -15.08 -26.23
N TYR A 144 -16.78 -14.10 -25.35
CA TYR A 144 -16.92 -14.33 -23.92
C TYR A 144 -17.99 -13.43 -23.35
N LYS A 145 -18.93 -14.02 -22.62
CA LYS A 145 -19.93 -13.33 -21.81
C LYS A 145 -20.24 -14.17 -20.58
N SER A 146 -20.19 -13.54 -19.41
CA SER A 146 -20.50 -14.19 -18.15
C SER A 146 -21.21 -13.24 -17.20
N SER A 147 -21.98 -13.78 -16.26
CA SER A 147 -22.68 -13.02 -15.23
C SER A 147 -22.08 -13.30 -13.86
N GLY A 148 -22.07 -12.29 -13.01
CA GLY A 148 -21.54 -12.30 -11.65
C GLY A 148 -22.33 -11.39 -10.74
N SER A 149 -21.72 -10.99 -9.64
CA SER A 149 -22.29 -10.10 -8.61
C SER A 149 -21.51 -8.80 -8.52
N GLY A 150 -22.21 -7.72 -8.17
CA GLY A 150 -21.62 -6.41 -7.88
C GLY A 150 -21.80 -6.02 -6.42
N ILE A 151 -21.53 -4.75 -6.11
CA ILE A 151 -21.81 -4.16 -4.80
C ILE A 151 -23.31 -3.82 -4.75
N PRO A 152 -24.11 -4.43 -3.84
CA PRO A 152 -25.56 -4.24 -3.82
C PRO A 152 -26.04 -2.78 -3.63
N SER A 153 -25.22 -1.93 -3.02
CA SER A 153 -25.53 -0.52 -2.79
C SER A 153 -25.16 0.39 -3.95
N GLN A 154 -24.47 -0.11 -4.98
CA GLN A 154 -24.17 0.67 -6.18
C GLN A 154 -25.41 0.77 -7.07
N SER A 155 -25.66 1.97 -7.61
CA SER A 155 -26.65 2.18 -8.68
C SER A 155 -26.22 1.46 -9.96
N GLU A 156 -27.15 1.29 -10.90
CA GLU A 156 -26.82 0.71 -12.21
C GLU A 156 -25.73 1.50 -12.93
N TRP A 157 -24.83 0.78 -13.58
CA TRP A 157 -23.72 1.36 -14.33
C TRP A 157 -23.32 0.49 -15.52
N VAL A 158 -22.72 1.10 -16.52
CA VAL A 158 -22.09 0.45 -17.67
C VAL A 158 -20.73 1.10 -17.88
N VAL A 159 -19.69 0.29 -18.02
CA VAL A 159 -18.32 0.74 -18.28
C VAL A 159 -17.75 -0.09 -19.43
N SER A 160 -17.08 0.58 -20.38
CA SER A 160 -16.34 -0.05 -21.47
C SER A 160 -14.90 0.44 -21.48
N GLY A 161 -13.96 -0.44 -21.74
CA GLY A 161 -12.54 -0.10 -21.81
C GLY A 161 -11.64 -1.28 -22.12
N LYS A 162 -10.34 -0.99 -22.17
CA LYS A 162 -9.31 -2.02 -22.33
C LYS A 162 -9.16 -2.83 -21.04
N ALA A 163 -9.14 -4.15 -21.18
CA ALA A 163 -8.85 -5.04 -20.06
C ALA A 163 -7.36 -5.10 -19.75
N LEU A 164 -7.01 -5.01 -18.47
CA LEU A 164 -5.69 -5.36 -17.94
C LEU A 164 -5.86 -6.59 -17.04
N VAL A 165 -5.26 -7.72 -17.42
CA VAL A 165 -5.65 -9.02 -16.87
C VAL A 165 -4.48 -9.85 -16.39
N THR A 166 -4.62 -10.41 -15.19
CA THR A 166 -3.67 -11.39 -14.64
C THR A 166 -4.40 -12.46 -13.84
N ASP A 167 -3.85 -13.68 -13.83
CA ASP A 167 -4.27 -14.77 -12.95
C ASP A 167 -3.46 -14.83 -11.64
N VAL A 168 -2.53 -13.88 -11.46
CA VAL A 168 -1.72 -13.71 -10.26
C VAL A 168 -2.30 -12.61 -9.38
N PRO A 169 -2.40 -12.78 -8.04
CA PRO A 169 -2.87 -11.74 -7.14
C PRO A 169 -1.99 -10.48 -7.18
N ILE A 170 -2.60 -9.30 -7.10
CA ILE A 170 -1.90 -8.01 -7.09
C ILE A 170 -1.62 -7.57 -5.65
N THR A 171 -0.36 -7.22 -5.36
CA THR A 171 0.06 -6.63 -4.07
C THR A 171 0.06 -5.11 -4.17
N TYR A 172 -1.01 -4.45 -3.71
CA TYR A 172 -1.11 -2.99 -3.83
C TYR A 172 -0.06 -2.26 -3.01
N LEU A 173 0.03 -2.55 -1.70
CA LEU A 173 0.96 -1.84 -0.84
C LEU A 173 2.41 -2.25 -1.14
N GLY A 174 3.19 -1.30 -1.58
CA GLY A 174 4.61 -1.46 -1.89
C GLY A 174 4.90 -1.72 -3.37
N TYR A 175 3.89 -2.15 -4.15
CA TYR A 175 4.12 -2.54 -5.54
C TYR A 175 3.21 -1.86 -6.56
N VAL A 176 2.15 -1.15 -6.13
CA VAL A 176 1.40 -0.28 -7.05
C VAL A 176 1.70 1.18 -6.71
N ASN A 177 2.21 1.90 -7.68
CA ASN A 177 2.63 3.27 -7.52
C ASN A 177 1.44 4.23 -7.63
N CYS A 178 1.06 4.89 -6.53
CA CYS A 178 -0.07 5.82 -6.49
C CYS A 178 0.12 7.07 -7.36
N ASP A 179 1.37 7.47 -7.63
CA ASP A 179 1.67 8.69 -8.39
C ASP A 179 1.60 8.44 -9.90
N THR A 180 1.83 7.19 -10.34
CA THR A 180 1.95 6.83 -11.76
C THR A 180 0.96 5.78 -12.24
N GLY A 181 0.28 5.07 -11.33
CA GLY A 181 -0.60 3.96 -11.65
C GLY A 181 0.11 2.65 -12.05
N PHE A 182 1.44 2.61 -12.09
CA PHE A 182 2.17 1.43 -12.53
C PHE A 182 2.27 0.36 -11.44
N ILE A 183 2.17 -0.90 -11.85
CA ILE A 183 2.54 -2.07 -11.06
C ILE A 183 4.06 -2.22 -11.18
N GLU A 184 4.77 -2.18 -10.04
CA GLU A 184 6.23 -2.24 -9.95
C GLU A 184 6.63 -3.46 -9.08
N GLU A 185 5.99 -4.61 -9.30
CA GLU A 185 6.23 -5.86 -8.58
C GLU A 185 7.13 -6.79 -9.41
N PRO A 186 8.43 -6.90 -9.09
CA PRO A 186 9.37 -7.68 -9.88
C PRO A 186 8.94 -9.14 -10.04
N GLY A 187 8.87 -9.62 -11.27
CA GLY A 187 8.43 -10.97 -11.60
C GLY A 187 6.92 -11.16 -11.70
N HIS A 188 6.11 -10.15 -11.38
CA HIS A 188 4.67 -10.20 -11.60
C HIS A 188 4.35 -10.09 -13.12
N PRO A 189 3.34 -10.82 -13.65
CA PRO A 189 2.99 -10.76 -15.09
C PRO A 189 2.64 -9.35 -15.58
N LEU A 190 2.16 -8.47 -14.70
CA LEU A 190 1.84 -7.08 -15.02
C LEU A 190 2.90 -6.07 -14.53
N ASP A 191 4.11 -6.53 -14.21
CA ASP A 191 5.21 -5.60 -13.88
C ASP A 191 5.45 -4.61 -15.03
N GLY A 192 5.48 -3.31 -14.73
CA GLY A 192 5.61 -2.25 -15.70
C GLY A 192 4.32 -1.85 -16.44
N HIS A 193 3.16 -2.39 -16.10
CA HIS A 193 1.86 -1.99 -16.65
C HIS A 193 1.14 -0.99 -15.75
N SER A 194 0.44 -0.01 -16.37
CA SER A 194 -0.42 0.92 -15.62
C SER A 194 -1.83 0.35 -15.45
N VAL A 195 -2.41 0.55 -14.26
CA VAL A 195 -3.83 0.25 -13.98
C VAL A 195 -4.75 1.39 -14.41
N GLU A 196 -4.19 2.56 -14.75
CA GLU A 196 -4.94 3.76 -15.11
C GLU A 196 -5.85 3.49 -16.31
N ASP A 197 -7.12 3.93 -16.20
CA ASP A 197 -8.14 3.84 -17.25
C ASP A 197 -8.41 2.43 -17.79
N THR A 198 -8.07 1.39 -17.02
CA THR A 198 -8.31 -0.01 -17.43
C THR A 198 -9.50 -0.64 -16.72
N VAL A 199 -10.09 -1.66 -17.32
CA VAL A 199 -10.90 -2.67 -16.62
C VAL A 199 -9.92 -3.69 -16.05
N LEU A 200 -9.62 -3.56 -14.75
CA LEU A 200 -8.59 -4.37 -14.08
C LEU A 200 -9.19 -5.70 -13.62
N ILE A 201 -8.71 -6.81 -14.20
CA ILE A 201 -9.22 -8.17 -13.97
C ILE A 201 -8.13 -9.03 -13.33
N TYR A 202 -8.35 -9.47 -12.08
CA TYR A 202 -7.38 -10.26 -11.33
C TYR A 202 -8.06 -11.08 -10.23
N PRO A 203 -7.41 -12.17 -9.71
CA PRO A 203 -8.10 -13.08 -8.78
C PRO A 203 -8.50 -12.38 -7.49
N LYS A 204 -7.57 -11.66 -6.87
CA LYS A 204 -7.73 -10.94 -5.58
C LYS A 204 -6.53 -10.04 -5.31
N GLY A 205 -6.68 -9.08 -4.41
CA GLY A 205 -5.54 -8.39 -3.79
C GLY A 205 -4.78 -9.32 -2.85
N SER A 206 -3.51 -9.07 -2.67
CA SER A 206 -2.64 -9.75 -1.71
C SER A 206 -1.93 -8.74 -0.82
N GLY A 207 -1.26 -9.24 0.22
CA GLY A 207 -0.46 -8.44 1.13
C GLY A 207 -1.25 -7.80 2.27
N SER A 208 -1.01 -6.55 2.54
CA SER A 208 -1.47 -5.83 3.71
C SER A 208 -2.94 -5.41 3.64
N THR A 209 -3.63 -5.38 4.79
CA THR A 209 -4.96 -4.78 4.95
C THR A 209 -4.98 -3.26 4.72
N VAL A 210 -3.83 -2.63 4.48
CA VAL A 210 -3.70 -1.23 4.03
C VAL A 210 -3.88 -1.09 2.51
N ALA A 211 -3.97 -2.17 1.75
CA ALA A 211 -4.20 -2.17 0.31
C ALA A 211 -5.35 -1.24 -0.16
N PRO A 212 -6.51 -1.16 0.53
CA PRO A 212 -7.58 -0.24 0.17
C PRO A 212 -7.13 1.23 0.08
N PHE A 213 -6.20 1.67 0.94
CA PHE A 213 -5.72 3.06 0.92
C PHE A 213 -4.86 3.36 -0.32
N VAL A 214 -4.14 2.36 -0.84
CA VAL A 214 -3.40 2.51 -2.11
C VAL A 214 -4.38 2.70 -3.27
N LEU A 215 -5.42 1.88 -3.34
CA LEU A 215 -6.47 2.02 -4.35
C LEU A 215 -7.21 3.37 -4.22
N MET A 216 -7.49 3.83 -2.99
CA MET A 216 -8.03 5.16 -2.75
C MET A 216 -7.10 6.25 -3.28
N GLY A 217 -5.81 6.16 -3.01
CA GLY A 217 -4.80 7.08 -3.52
C GLY A 217 -4.80 7.15 -5.06
N LEU A 218 -4.82 6.00 -5.73
CA LEU A 218 -4.90 5.91 -7.20
C LEU A 218 -6.14 6.63 -7.76
N VAL A 219 -7.30 6.43 -7.15
CA VAL A 219 -8.55 7.07 -7.61
C VAL A 219 -8.50 8.58 -7.37
N TYR A 220 -8.00 9.04 -6.20
CA TYR A 220 -7.86 10.46 -5.90
C TYR A 220 -6.85 11.19 -6.80
N THR A 221 -5.83 10.50 -7.26
CA THR A 221 -4.84 11.06 -8.21
C THR A 221 -5.27 10.93 -9.67
N GLY A 222 -6.42 10.31 -9.96
CA GLY A 222 -6.88 10.04 -11.33
C GLY A 222 -6.07 8.98 -12.05
N ARG A 223 -5.39 8.09 -11.31
CA ARG A 223 -4.57 6.98 -11.82
C ARG A 223 -5.21 5.61 -11.57
N GLY A 224 -6.46 5.60 -11.13
CA GLY A 224 -7.18 4.37 -10.81
C GLY A 224 -7.75 3.66 -12.04
N PRO A 225 -8.11 2.37 -11.89
CA PRO A 225 -8.87 1.65 -12.91
C PRO A 225 -10.31 2.20 -12.99
N ILE A 226 -10.91 2.10 -14.18
CA ILE A 226 -12.31 2.49 -14.42
C ILE A 226 -13.31 1.46 -13.90
N ALA A 227 -12.88 0.21 -13.78
CA ALA A 227 -13.63 -0.87 -13.14
C ALA A 227 -12.69 -1.95 -12.62
N ILE A 228 -13.15 -2.69 -11.61
CA ILE A 228 -12.41 -3.80 -11.00
C ILE A 228 -13.24 -5.07 -11.08
N VAL A 229 -12.62 -6.13 -11.56
CA VAL A 229 -13.19 -7.49 -11.62
C VAL A 229 -12.28 -8.43 -10.83
N ASN A 230 -12.84 -9.02 -9.77
CA ASN A 230 -12.16 -10.09 -9.04
C ASN A 230 -12.81 -11.44 -9.32
N ARG A 231 -12.05 -12.53 -9.25
CA ARG A 231 -12.60 -13.87 -9.35
C ARG A 231 -13.60 -14.13 -8.21
N ASP A 232 -13.16 -13.84 -6.97
CA ASP A 232 -13.97 -13.94 -5.76
C ASP A 232 -14.06 -12.56 -5.08
N VAL A 233 -15.03 -12.38 -4.17
CA VAL A 233 -15.08 -11.15 -3.37
C VAL A 233 -13.75 -10.91 -2.64
N CYS A 234 -13.17 -9.73 -2.78
CA CYS A 234 -11.87 -9.42 -2.22
C CYS A 234 -11.96 -8.36 -1.11
N PRO A 235 -11.71 -8.72 0.16
CA PRO A 235 -11.77 -7.79 1.28
C PRO A 235 -10.68 -6.71 1.23
N LEU A 236 -9.63 -6.88 0.43
CA LEU A 236 -8.58 -5.87 0.24
C LEU A 236 -8.90 -4.87 -0.87
N THR A 237 -9.94 -5.09 -1.67
CA THR A 237 -10.32 -4.23 -2.80
C THR A 237 -11.71 -3.63 -2.60
N LEU A 238 -12.67 -4.46 -2.19
CA LEU A 238 -14.07 -4.11 -2.05
C LEU A 238 -14.34 -2.85 -1.21
N PRO A 239 -13.68 -2.63 -0.04
CA PRO A 239 -13.94 -1.44 0.77
C PRO A 239 -13.63 -0.14 0.04
N ALA A 240 -12.49 -0.07 -0.65
CA ALA A 240 -12.12 1.10 -1.43
C ALA A 240 -13.04 1.30 -2.63
N ALA A 241 -13.34 0.25 -3.38
CA ALA A 241 -14.27 0.31 -4.50
C ALA A 241 -15.66 0.81 -4.07
N SER A 242 -16.16 0.32 -2.92
CA SER A 242 -17.44 0.73 -2.36
C SER A 242 -17.45 2.20 -1.95
N LEU A 243 -16.42 2.66 -1.23
CA LEU A 243 -16.33 4.03 -0.72
C LEU A 243 -16.16 5.06 -1.83
N LEU A 244 -15.46 4.71 -2.90
CA LEU A 244 -15.12 5.61 -4.00
C LEU A 244 -16.08 5.50 -5.18
N GLY A 245 -17.05 4.58 -5.14
CA GLY A 245 -17.97 4.36 -6.23
C GLY A 245 -17.35 3.73 -7.48
N VAL A 246 -16.18 3.08 -7.35
CA VAL A 246 -15.55 2.37 -8.47
C VAL A 246 -16.40 1.15 -8.82
N PRO A 247 -16.81 0.96 -10.08
CA PRO A 247 -17.48 -0.23 -10.57
C PRO A 247 -16.74 -1.51 -10.17
N TYR A 248 -17.41 -2.41 -9.44
CA TYR A 248 -16.80 -3.62 -8.90
C TYR A 248 -17.67 -4.83 -9.15
N ALA A 249 -17.06 -5.90 -9.66
CA ALA A 249 -17.74 -7.16 -9.92
C ALA A 249 -16.90 -8.37 -9.52
N HIS A 250 -17.58 -9.47 -9.18
CA HIS A 250 -16.95 -10.74 -8.77
C HIS A 250 -17.88 -11.93 -8.96
N GLY A 251 -17.38 -13.16 -8.76
CA GLY A 251 -18.18 -14.37 -8.68
C GLY A 251 -18.85 -14.75 -9.99
N PHE A 252 -18.15 -14.63 -11.10
CA PHE A 252 -18.61 -15.02 -12.43
C PHE A 252 -18.72 -16.55 -12.58
N GLY A 253 -19.57 -17.01 -13.48
CA GLY A 253 -19.76 -18.44 -13.75
C GLY A 253 -18.54 -19.17 -14.30
N SER A 254 -17.60 -18.44 -14.92
CA SER A 254 -16.26 -18.89 -15.30
C SER A 254 -15.22 -17.87 -14.81
N ASP A 255 -13.97 -18.30 -14.63
CA ASP A 255 -12.91 -17.42 -14.13
C ASP A 255 -12.54 -16.36 -15.18
N PRO A 256 -12.90 -15.07 -14.99
CA PRO A 256 -12.63 -14.04 -15.97
C PRO A 256 -11.12 -13.80 -16.18
N THR A 257 -10.28 -14.12 -15.20
CA THR A 257 -8.82 -14.01 -15.35
C THR A 257 -8.28 -15.00 -16.40
N MET A 258 -8.99 -16.09 -16.64
CA MET A 258 -8.62 -17.11 -17.62
C MET A 258 -9.30 -16.89 -18.98
N GLU A 259 -10.39 -16.16 -19.03
CA GLU A 259 -11.23 -16.02 -20.24
C GLU A 259 -11.02 -14.70 -21.00
N VAL A 260 -10.55 -13.66 -20.32
CA VAL A 260 -10.28 -12.33 -20.90
C VAL A 260 -8.77 -12.12 -21.05
N ASN A 261 -8.32 -11.52 -22.15
CA ASN A 261 -6.90 -11.21 -22.35
C ASN A 261 -6.63 -9.73 -22.05
N THR A 262 -5.39 -9.42 -21.65
CA THR A 262 -4.91 -8.03 -21.62
C THR A 262 -5.00 -7.43 -23.02
N GLY A 263 -5.59 -6.24 -23.11
CA GLY A 263 -5.80 -5.52 -24.37
C GLY A 263 -7.14 -5.80 -25.05
N ASP A 264 -7.92 -6.80 -24.63
CA ASP A 264 -9.28 -6.98 -25.10
C ASP A 264 -10.14 -5.74 -24.80
N ASP A 265 -11.03 -5.35 -25.71
CA ASP A 265 -12.10 -4.41 -25.42
C ASP A 265 -13.21 -5.13 -24.68
N VAL A 266 -13.53 -4.67 -23.51
CA VAL A 266 -14.55 -5.28 -22.67
C VAL A 266 -15.62 -4.27 -22.28
N GLU A 267 -16.84 -4.78 -22.10
CA GLU A 267 -17.91 -4.07 -21.46
C GLU A 267 -18.35 -4.80 -20.20
N ILE A 268 -18.47 -4.06 -19.13
CA ILE A 268 -18.98 -4.57 -17.87
C ILE A 268 -20.16 -3.67 -17.41
N SER A 269 -21.22 -4.29 -16.93
CA SER A 269 -22.42 -3.58 -16.48
C SER A 269 -22.99 -4.19 -15.20
N LEU A 270 -23.69 -3.37 -14.42
CA LEU A 270 -24.52 -3.78 -13.29
C LEU A 270 -25.96 -3.37 -13.58
N SER A 271 -26.89 -4.31 -13.59
CA SER A 271 -28.31 -4.06 -13.70
C SER A 271 -29.11 -5.09 -12.89
N GLY A 272 -30.09 -4.64 -12.11
CA GLY A 272 -30.90 -5.51 -11.26
C GLY A 272 -30.09 -6.33 -10.26
N GLY A 273 -28.93 -5.85 -9.80
CA GLY A 273 -28.04 -6.56 -8.86
C GLY A 273 -27.16 -7.63 -9.51
N VAL A 274 -27.24 -7.82 -10.81
CA VAL A 274 -26.42 -8.78 -11.57
C VAL A 274 -25.41 -8.00 -12.42
N THR A 275 -24.14 -8.38 -12.33
CA THR A 275 -23.09 -7.88 -13.23
C THR A 275 -22.99 -8.78 -14.46
N THR A 276 -22.70 -8.16 -15.60
CA THR A 276 -22.39 -8.88 -16.84
C THR A 276 -21.05 -8.35 -17.38
N LEU A 277 -20.13 -9.27 -17.66
CA LEU A 277 -18.86 -9.00 -18.35
C LEU A 277 -18.89 -9.67 -19.71
N ARG A 278 -18.61 -8.91 -20.76
CA ARG A 278 -18.45 -9.43 -22.14
C ARG A 278 -17.22 -8.88 -22.82
N VAL A 279 -16.60 -9.67 -23.63
CA VAL A 279 -15.57 -9.23 -24.57
C VAL A 279 -16.29 -8.68 -25.81
N VAL A 280 -15.99 -7.44 -26.17
CA VAL A 280 -16.52 -6.74 -27.34
C VAL A 280 -15.67 -7.02 -28.56
N SER A 281 -14.35 -6.91 -28.38
CA SER A 281 -13.36 -7.30 -29.40
C SER A 281 -12.11 -7.88 -28.75
N ARG A 282 -11.45 -8.80 -29.47
CA ARG A 282 -10.21 -9.42 -28.98
C ARG A 282 -8.98 -8.58 -29.40
N ALA A 283 -8.00 -8.53 -28.52
CA ALA A 283 -6.72 -7.91 -28.86
C ALA A 283 -6.03 -8.63 -30.03
N GLY A 284 -5.75 -7.89 -31.13
CA GLY A 284 -5.06 -8.43 -32.31
C GLY A 284 -5.95 -9.24 -33.29
N GLU A 285 -7.25 -9.16 -33.16
CA GLU A 285 -8.24 -9.66 -34.13
C GLU A 285 -8.86 -8.43 -34.86
N ASP A 286 -8.09 -7.73 -35.70
CA ASP A 286 -8.55 -6.71 -36.67
C ASP A 286 -8.83 -7.33 -38.04
#